data_0a75cad65e83ee58dd73f765e8e9fb72
#
_entry.id   0a75cad65e83ee58dd73f765e8e9fb72
#
_cell.length_a   1.000
_cell.length_b   1.000
_cell.length_c   1.000
_cell.angle_alpha   90.00
_cell.angle_beta   90.00
_cell.angle_gamma   90.00
#
_symmetry.space_group_name_H-M   'P 1'
#
loop_
_entity.id
_entity.type
_entity.pdbx_description
1 polymer ?
#
loop_
_entity_poly.entity_id
_entity_poly.type
_entity_poly.pdbx_seq_one_letter_code
_entity_poly.pdbx_strand_id
1 'polypeptide(L)'
;MNRVYLVASANMEAKVKEVMDAVAGAGLIAAAYKPCVNGAEAVKELKAHNSAVLMEKIAADFLSQDFDSVDAVVVEGAQGMSDVMAQKYNDTLATALDAKIYSDSEDADLFCPNRILFCPKCLAKDLAAEPAERKTSQAMFRAGLLLKASKAKKRIVLPEGSEPRTVQAAKLVLTARLQCRCSSARRTKSLLWPRNRA
;
A
#
# COMPACT_ATOMS: atom_id res chain seq x y z
N MET A 1 -2.15 5.37 -14.61
CA MET A 1 -1.88 3.99 -14.16
C MET A 1 -3.19 3.22 -14.04
N ASN A 2 -3.38 2.19 -14.88
CA ASN A 2 -4.66 1.48 -14.99
C ASN A 2 -4.58 0.00 -14.58
N ARG A 3 -3.38 -0.58 -14.52
CA ARG A 3 -3.17 -1.99 -14.16
C ARG A 3 -2.11 -2.13 -13.08
N VAL A 4 -2.30 -3.08 -12.16
CA VAL A 4 -1.30 -3.46 -11.16
C VAL A 4 -1.19 -4.98 -11.14
N TYR A 5 0.02 -5.47 -11.34
CA TYR A 5 0.33 -6.90 -11.31
C TYR A 5 1.27 -7.18 -10.14
N LEU A 6 0.89 -8.09 -9.25
CA LEU A 6 1.75 -8.60 -8.19
C LEU A 6 2.38 -9.90 -8.66
N VAL A 7 3.70 -9.95 -8.72
CA VAL A 7 4.44 -11.16 -9.08
C VAL A 7 4.73 -11.97 -7.82
N ALA A 8 4.26 -13.22 -7.78
CA ALA A 8 4.49 -14.15 -6.68
C ALA A 8 5.31 -15.34 -7.20
N SER A 9 6.63 -15.28 -7.10
CA SER A 9 7.56 -16.28 -7.60
C SER A 9 8.80 -16.43 -6.73
N ALA A 10 9.37 -17.63 -6.70
CA ALA A 10 10.69 -17.86 -6.12
C ALA A 10 11.81 -17.16 -6.93
N ASN A 11 11.63 -17.05 -8.26
CA ASN A 11 12.56 -16.31 -9.14
C ASN A 11 11.97 -14.94 -9.50
N MET A 12 11.91 -14.06 -8.49
CA MET A 12 11.25 -12.76 -8.57
C MET A 12 11.75 -11.90 -9.72
N GLU A 13 13.07 -11.70 -9.83
CA GLU A 13 13.65 -10.79 -10.83
C GLU A 13 13.33 -11.21 -12.26
N ALA A 14 13.48 -12.51 -12.56
CA ALA A 14 13.18 -13.03 -13.90
C ALA A 14 11.70 -12.89 -14.24
N LYS A 15 10.82 -13.14 -13.28
CA LYS A 15 9.36 -13.04 -13.50
C LYS A 15 8.84 -11.62 -13.56
N VAL A 16 9.40 -10.71 -12.77
CA VAL A 16 9.12 -9.27 -12.89
C VAL A 16 9.53 -8.77 -14.28
N LYS A 17 10.73 -9.16 -14.74
CA LYS A 17 11.20 -8.81 -16.09
C LYS A 17 10.29 -9.40 -17.17
N GLU A 18 9.89 -10.67 -17.06
CA GLU A 18 8.95 -11.30 -18.00
C GLU A 18 7.64 -10.52 -18.13
N VAL A 19 7.06 -10.10 -16.99
CA VAL A 19 5.82 -9.30 -17.00
C VAL A 19 6.06 -7.91 -17.60
N MET A 20 7.17 -7.26 -17.26
CA MET A 20 7.52 -5.95 -17.83
C MET A 20 7.74 -6.03 -19.34
N ASP A 21 8.44 -7.04 -19.83
CA ASP A 21 8.68 -7.27 -21.25
C ASP A 21 7.36 -7.55 -21.98
N ALA A 22 6.45 -8.30 -21.37
CA ALA A 22 5.12 -8.55 -21.93
C ALA A 22 4.26 -7.28 -22.02
N VAL A 23 4.31 -6.43 -20.99
CA VAL A 23 3.63 -5.11 -20.99
C VAL A 23 4.20 -4.21 -22.07
N ALA A 24 5.52 -4.14 -22.18
CA ALA A 24 6.20 -3.37 -23.24
C ALA A 24 5.88 -3.92 -24.63
N GLY A 25 5.82 -5.24 -24.81
CA GLY A 25 5.41 -5.91 -26.05
C GLY A 25 3.96 -5.59 -26.46
N ALA A 26 3.10 -5.23 -25.51
CA ALA A 26 1.74 -4.74 -25.76
C ALA A 26 1.69 -3.22 -26.08
N GLY A 27 2.84 -2.56 -26.16
CA GLY A 27 2.92 -1.11 -26.41
C GLY A 27 2.56 -0.23 -25.20
N LEU A 28 2.57 -0.81 -23.98
CA LEU A 28 2.25 -0.11 -22.75
C LEU A 28 3.51 0.22 -21.94
N ILE A 29 3.45 1.27 -21.13
CA ILE A 29 4.55 1.69 -20.27
C ILE A 29 4.42 0.99 -18.93
N ALA A 30 5.47 0.25 -18.52
CA ALA A 30 5.54 -0.45 -17.25
C ALA A 30 6.54 0.19 -16.29
N ALA A 31 6.22 0.15 -14.99
CA ALA A 31 7.17 0.45 -13.92
C ALA A 31 7.19 -0.71 -12.90
N ALA A 32 8.36 -1.01 -12.37
CA ALA A 32 8.50 -1.95 -11.26
C ALA A 32 8.36 -1.22 -9.92
N TYR A 33 7.67 -1.85 -8.97
CA TYR A 33 7.56 -1.36 -7.61
C TYR A 33 7.95 -2.44 -6.62
N LYS A 34 8.86 -2.08 -5.74
CA LYS A 34 9.29 -2.92 -4.62
C LYS A 34 8.69 -2.38 -3.33
N PRO A 35 7.85 -3.17 -2.64
CA PRO A 35 7.25 -2.73 -1.38
C PRO A 35 8.30 -2.33 -0.34
N CYS A 36 8.10 -1.19 0.32
CA CYS A 36 9.01 -0.65 1.34
C CYS A 36 9.16 -1.56 2.57
N VAL A 37 8.24 -2.51 2.77
CA VAL A 37 8.29 -3.52 3.84
C VAL A 37 8.10 -4.89 3.24
N ASN A 38 9.10 -5.76 3.40
CA ASN A 38 9.11 -7.13 2.93
C ASN A 38 9.97 -8.01 3.85
N GLY A 39 10.03 -9.32 3.61
CA GLY A 39 10.89 -10.24 4.36
C GLY A 39 10.56 -10.30 5.85
N ALA A 40 11.58 -10.30 6.70
CA ALA A 40 11.46 -10.50 8.14
C ALA A 40 10.61 -9.44 8.86
N GLU A 41 10.67 -8.18 8.41
CA GLU A 41 9.86 -7.09 8.99
C GLU A 41 8.36 -7.33 8.73
N ALA A 42 8.01 -7.69 7.50
CA ALA A 42 6.62 -8.02 7.15
C ALA A 42 6.11 -9.23 7.93
N VAL A 43 6.93 -10.26 8.11
CA VAL A 43 6.58 -11.45 8.92
C VAL A 43 6.30 -11.07 10.38
N LYS A 44 7.10 -10.16 10.95
CA LYS A 44 6.89 -9.67 12.32
C LYS A 44 5.53 -8.97 12.45
N GLU A 45 5.19 -8.07 11.54
CA GLU A 45 3.91 -7.36 11.56
C GLU A 45 2.71 -8.30 11.32
N LEU A 46 2.85 -9.27 10.41
CA LEU A 46 1.80 -10.26 10.15
C LEU A 46 1.55 -11.17 11.36
N LYS A 47 2.62 -11.58 12.08
CA LYS A 47 2.49 -12.36 13.32
C LYS A 47 1.88 -11.55 14.47
N ALA A 48 2.13 -10.25 14.51
CA ALA A 48 1.53 -9.34 15.47
C ALA A 48 0.08 -8.93 15.14
N HIS A 49 -0.52 -9.53 14.09
CA HIS A 49 -1.86 -9.17 13.61
C HIS A 49 -2.01 -7.70 13.15
N ASN A 50 -0.91 -7.04 12.81
CA ASN A 50 -0.87 -5.65 12.35
C ASN A 50 -0.93 -5.53 10.82
N SER A 51 -1.57 -6.47 10.13
CA SER A 51 -1.63 -6.49 8.67
C SER A 51 -2.23 -5.20 8.08
N ALA A 52 -3.20 -4.60 8.73
CA ALA A 52 -3.80 -3.34 8.28
C ALA A 52 -2.78 -2.18 8.29
N VAL A 53 -2.01 -2.05 9.37
CA VAL A 53 -0.97 -1.02 9.51
C VAL A 53 0.15 -1.23 8.50
N LEU A 54 0.56 -2.50 8.30
CA LEU A 54 1.54 -2.88 7.27
C LEU A 54 1.07 -2.45 5.88
N MET A 55 -0.17 -2.76 5.52
CA MET A 55 -0.70 -2.42 4.20
C MET A 55 -0.91 -0.91 4.03
N GLU A 56 -1.30 -0.18 5.07
CA GLU A 56 -1.39 1.29 5.04
C GLU A 56 -0.01 1.92 4.78
N LYS A 57 1.06 1.39 5.39
CA LYS A 57 2.45 1.86 5.18
C LYS A 57 2.89 1.63 3.73
N ILE A 58 2.64 0.43 3.19
CA ILE A 58 2.98 0.10 1.80
C ILE A 58 2.13 0.93 0.83
N ALA A 59 0.84 1.09 1.09
CA ALA A 59 -0.04 1.90 0.25
C ALA A 59 0.37 3.38 0.24
N ALA A 60 0.84 3.92 1.37
CA ALA A 60 1.34 5.29 1.45
C ALA A 60 2.64 5.46 0.64
N ASP A 61 3.55 4.49 0.72
CA ASP A 61 4.77 4.47 -0.08
C ASP A 61 4.43 4.36 -1.58
N PHE A 62 3.56 3.44 -1.95
CA PHE A 62 3.09 3.26 -3.32
C PHE A 62 2.47 4.54 -3.90
N LEU A 63 1.61 5.23 -3.14
CA LEU A 63 0.98 6.49 -3.55
C LEU A 63 1.95 7.68 -3.59
N SER A 64 3.13 7.56 -2.97
CA SER A 64 4.17 8.58 -3.02
C SER A 64 5.04 8.48 -4.26
N GLN A 65 4.99 7.36 -4.97
CA GLN A 65 5.70 7.15 -6.23
C GLN A 65 4.99 7.89 -7.37
N ASP A 66 5.75 8.34 -8.35
CA ASP A 66 5.22 8.97 -9.55
C ASP A 66 4.92 7.90 -10.62
N PHE A 67 3.66 7.52 -10.72
CA PHE A 67 3.17 6.59 -11.73
C PHE A 67 2.22 7.26 -12.73
N ASP A 68 2.22 8.60 -12.86
CA ASP A 68 1.26 9.32 -13.67
C ASP A 68 1.38 8.98 -15.17
N SER A 69 2.61 8.72 -15.64
CA SER A 69 2.91 8.33 -17.03
C SER A 69 2.95 6.82 -17.26
N VAL A 70 2.55 5.99 -16.28
CA VAL A 70 2.69 4.53 -16.32
C VAL A 70 1.34 3.88 -16.55
N ASP A 71 1.25 2.95 -17.51
CA ASP A 71 0.04 2.18 -17.79
C ASP A 71 -0.13 0.99 -16.85
N ALA A 72 0.98 0.33 -16.51
CA ALA A 72 0.98 -0.83 -15.64
C ALA A 72 2.12 -0.78 -14.61
N VAL A 73 1.83 -1.12 -13.36
CA VAL A 73 2.84 -1.26 -12.31
C VAL A 73 3.00 -2.73 -11.96
N VAL A 74 4.24 -3.20 -11.98
CA VAL A 74 4.62 -4.58 -11.60
C VAL A 74 5.20 -4.56 -10.20
N VAL A 75 4.47 -5.16 -9.27
CA VAL A 75 4.80 -5.18 -7.84
C VAL A 75 5.55 -6.46 -7.50
N GLU A 76 6.68 -6.33 -6.82
CA GLU A 76 7.39 -7.49 -6.26
C GLU A 76 6.59 -8.07 -5.08
N GLY A 77 6.33 -9.38 -5.11
CA GLY A 77 5.68 -10.10 -4.03
C GLY A 77 6.60 -10.41 -2.86
N ALA A 78 6.19 -11.37 -2.04
CA ALA A 78 6.93 -11.80 -0.85
C ALA A 78 8.33 -12.31 -1.17
N GLN A 79 9.30 -11.93 -0.35
CA GLN A 79 10.68 -12.40 -0.42
C GLN A 79 11.16 -12.82 0.98
N GLY A 80 11.94 -13.91 1.05
CA GLY A 80 12.55 -14.35 2.30
C GLY A 80 11.56 -14.76 3.40
N MET A 81 10.40 -15.29 3.01
CA MET A 81 9.34 -15.79 3.90
C MET A 81 9.09 -17.27 3.64
N SER A 82 8.50 -17.98 4.61
CA SER A 82 7.92 -19.31 4.36
C SER A 82 6.70 -19.22 3.42
N ASP A 83 6.40 -20.29 2.69
CA ASP A 83 5.34 -20.31 1.67
C ASP A 83 3.99 -19.82 2.19
N VAL A 84 3.59 -20.27 3.38
CA VAL A 84 2.31 -19.87 4.01
C VAL A 84 2.29 -18.37 4.31
N MET A 85 3.40 -17.80 4.80
CA MET A 85 3.49 -16.37 5.09
C MET A 85 3.58 -15.54 3.81
N ALA A 86 4.29 -16.06 2.81
CA ALA A 86 4.41 -15.45 1.49
C ALA A 86 3.04 -15.36 0.81
N GLN A 87 2.26 -16.43 0.84
CA GLN A 87 0.91 -16.45 0.30
C GLN A 87 0.03 -15.42 1.01
N LYS A 88 -0.01 -15.43 2.35
CA LYS A 88 -0.79 -14.47 3.14
C LYS A 88 -0.37 -13.02 2.85
N TYR A 89 0.93 -12.76 2.75
CA TYR A 89 1.44 -11.44 2.41
C TYR A 89 0.97 -11.00 1.01
N ASN A 90 1.16 -11.85 0.01
CA ASN A 90 0.80 -11.57 -1.38
C ASN A 90 -0.71 -11.32 -1.54
N ASP A 91 -1.56 -12.14 -0.92
CA ASP A 91 -3.01 -11.98 -0.97
C ASP A 91 -3.46 -10.66 -0.31
N THR A 92 -2.87 -10.34 0.84
CA THR A 92 -3.18 -9.10 1.55
C THR A 92 -2.69 -7.87 0.77
N LEU A 93 -1.49 -7.96 0.19
CA LEU A 93 -0.89 -6.89 -0.61
C LEU A 93 -1.66 -6.67 -1.92
N ALA A 94 -2.04 -7.74 -2.60
CA ALA A 94 -2.86 -7.66 -3.82
C ALA A 94 -4.22 -7.00 -3.54
N THR A 95 -4.86 -7.39 -2.43
CA THR A 95 -6.11 -6.76 -1.99
C THR A 95 -5.91 -5.27 -1.66
N ALA A 96 -4.81 -4.95 -0.98
CA ALA A 96 -4.50 -3.56 -0.60
C ALA A 96 -4.24 -2.66 -1.81
N LEU A 97 -3.55 -3.16 -2.83
CA LEU A 97 -3.19 -2.40 -4.03
C LEU A 97 -4.16 -2.61 -5.20
N ASP A 98 -5.24 -3.38 -5.03
CA ASP A 98 -6.14 -3.81 -6.13
C ASP A 98 -5.35 -4.38 -7.31
N ALA A 99 -4.42 -5.30 -6.99
CA ALA A 99 -3.51 -5.91 -7.94
C ALA A 99 -3.99 -7.30 -8.36
N LYS A 100 -3.69 -7.68 -9.60
CA LYS A 100 -3.83 -9.06 -10.07
C LYS A 100 -2.57 -9.84 -9.71
N ILE A 101 -2.73 -11.02 -9.10
CA ILE A 101 -1.58 -11.85 -8.73
C ILE A 101 -1.16 -12.69 -9.93
N TYR A 102 0.10 -12.56 -10.34
CA TYR A 102 0.74 -13.41 -11.35
C TYR A 102 1.61 -14.45 -10.63
N SER A 103 1.18 -15.71 -10.64
CA SER A 103 1.86 -16.79 -9.91
C SER A 103 1.83 -18.12 -10.68
N ASP A 104 2.71 -19.04 -10.28
CA ASP A 104 2.81 -20.40 -10.83
C ASP A 104 1.94 -21.42 -10.09
N SER A 105 1.22 -21.01 -9.06
CA SER A 105 0.36 -21.90 -8.27
C SER A 105 -0.95 -22.18 -8.99
N GLU A 106 -1.17 -23.43 -9.39
CA GLU A 106 -2.42 -23.90 -10.00
C GLU A 106 -3.58 -23.97 -8.99
N ASP A 107 -3.30 -24.18 -7.70
CA ASP A 107 -4.31 -24.30 -6.64
C ASP A 107 -4.94 -22.94 -6.23
N ALA A 108 -4.50 -21.88 -6.86
CA ALA A 108 -4.83 -20.52 -6.47
C ALA A 108 -6.22 -20.06 -6.92
N ASP A 109 -6.81 -20.69 -7.93
CA ASP A 109 -8.08 -20.25 -8.55
C ASP A 109 -9.29 -20.35 -7.62
N LEU A 110 -9.23 -21.23 -6.61
CA LEU A 110 -10.34 -21.47 -5.69
C LEU A 110 -10.59 -20.35 -4.69
N PHE A 111 -9.54 -19.55 -4.35
CA PHE A 111 -9.62 -18.57 -3.25
C PHE A 111 -9.33 -17.13 -3.66
N CYS A 112 -8.78 -16.88 -4.83
CA CYS A 112 -8.44 -15.54 -5.31
C CYS A 112 -8.87 -15.34 -6.77
N PRO A 113 -10.06 -14.77 -7.02
CA PRO A 113 -10.58 -14.55 -8.37
C PRO A 113 -9.74 -13.61 -9.24
N ASN A 114 -8.77 -12.92 -8.66
CA ASN A 114 -7.88 -11.98 -9.34
C ASN A 114 -6.50 -12.57 -9.65
N ARG A 115 -6.33 -13.89 -9.66
CA ARG A 115 -5.07 -14.52 -10.01
C ARG A 115 -4.98 -14.80 -11.51
N ILE A 116 -3.78 -14.55 -12.04
CA ILE A 116 -3.38 -14.92 -13.40
C ILE A 116 -2.26 -15.94 -13.24
N LEU A 117 -2.41 -17.13 -13.83
CA LEU A 117 -1.34 -18.13 -13.87
C LEU A 117 -0.14 -17.59 -14.67
N PHE A 118 1.07 -18.08 -14.36
CA PHE A 118 2.28 -17.83 -15.16
C PHE A 118 2.14 -18.41 -16.57
N CYS A 119 1.19 -17.91 -17.29
CA CYS A 119 0.91 -18.26 -18.68
C CYS A 119 1.05 -16.99 -19.52
N PRO A 120 2.04 -16.89 -20.42
CA PRO A 120 2.19 -15.73 -21.30
C PRO A 120 0.92 -15.42 -22.11
N LYS A 121 0.16 -16.46 -22.50
CA LYS A 121 -1.12 -16.29 -23.21
C LYS A 121 -2.20 -15.65 -22.31
N CYS A 122 -2.24 -16.02 -21.01
CA CYS A 122 -3.20 -15.48 -20.07
C CYS A 122 -2.88 -14.01 -19.79
N LEU A 123 -1.60 -13.69 -19.60
CA LEU A 123 -1.13 -12.32 -19.42
C LEU A 123 -1.39 -11.47 -20.67
N ALA A 124 -1.08 -11.97 -21.86
CA ALA A 124 -1.36 -11.28 -23.13
C ALA A 124 -2.84 -11.01 -23.33
N LYS A 125 -3.72 -11.97 -22.97
CA LYS A 125 -5.17 -11.80 -23.01
C LYS A 125 -5.64 -10.69 -22.05
N ASP A 126 -5.08 -10.64 -20.84
CA ASP A 126 -5.41 -9.63 -19.85
C ASP A 126 -4.90 -8.22 -20.27
N LEU A 127 -3.74 -8.16 -20.90
CA LEU A 127 -3.20 -6.92 -21.45
C LEU A 127 -4.00 -6.38 -22.65
N ALA A 128 -4.54 -7.28 -23.47
CA ALA A 128 -5.38 -6.91 -24.60
C ALA A 128 -6.81 -6.48 -24.21
N ALA A 129 -7.27 -6.86 -23.01
CA ALA A 129 -8.57 -6.45 -22.49
C ALA A 129 -8.54 -4.98 -22.06
N GLU A 130 -9.70 -4.31 -22.10
CA GLU A 130 -9.82 -2.99 -21.50
C GLU A 130 -9.52 -3.04 -20.00
N PRO A 131 -8.76 -2.06 -19.47
CA PRO A 131 -8.47 -2.02 -18.05
C PRO A 131 -9.76 -1.82 -17.24
N ALA A 132 -10.01 -2.73 -16.31
CA ALA A 132 -11.12 -2.57 -15.37
C ALA A 132 -10.90 -1.33 -14.49
N GLU A 133 -11.98 -0.67 -14.11
CA GLU A 133 -11.93 0.41 -13.14
C GLU A 133 -11.36 -0.11 -11.81
N ARG A 134 -10.31 0.55 -11.32
CA ARG A 134 -9.63 0.16 -10.09
C ARG A 134 -10.48 0.47 -8.87
N LYS A 135 -10.58 -0.48 -7.98
CA LYS A 135 -11.26 -0.32 -6.69
C LYS A 135 -10.30 0.30 -5.68
N THR A 136 -10.79 1.30 -4.96
CA THR A 136 -10.01 1.88 -3.86
C THR A 136 -10.16 1.01 -2.62
N SER A 137 -9.09 0.34 -2.22
CA SER A 137 -9.06 -0.44 -0.99
C SER A 137 -9.08 0.47 0.25
N GLN A 138 -9.40 -0.11 1.42
CA GLN A 138 -9.35 0.62 2.69
C GLN A 138 -7.94 1.16 2.98
N ALA A 139 -6.88 0.38 2.69
CA ALA A 139 -5.49 0.79 2.89
C ALA A 139 -5.13 1.99 1.99
N MET A 140 -5.47 1.92 0.70
CA MET A 140 -5.25 3.01 -0.26
C MET A 140 -6.04 4.27 0.12
N PHE A 141 -7.28 4.13 0.53
CA PHE A 141 -8.10 5.26 0.97
C PHE A 141 -7.50 5.97 2.18
N ARG A 142 -7.15 5.22 3.24
CA ARG A 142 -6.54 5.76 4.45
C ARG A 142 -5.18 6.40 4.15
N ALA A 143 -4.32 5.72 3.41
CA ALA A 143 -3.03 6.25 2.99
C ALA A 143 -3.19 7.56 2.19
N GLY A 144 -4.12 7.61 1.25
CA GLY A 144 -4.43 8.80 0.47
C GLY A 144 -4.92 9.98 1.32
N LEU A 145 -5.77 9.72 2.33
CA LEU A 145 -6.19 10.73 3.29
C LEU A 145 -5.01 11.28 4.09
N LEU A 146 -4.15 10.40 4.61
CA LEU A 146 -2.98 10.80 5.39
C LEU A 146 -2.00 11.63 4.56
N LEU A 147 -1.74 11.23 3.30
CA LEU A 147 -0.88 11.99 2.39
C LEU A 147 -1.46 13.37 2.05
N LYS A 148 -2.76 13.47 1.78
CA LYS A 148 -3.43 14.75 1.56
C LYS A 148 -3.37 15.65 2.80
N ALA A 149 -3.65 15.08 3.98
CA ALA A 149 -3.62 15.80 5.24
C ALA A 149 -2.20 16.29 5.59
N SER A 150 -1.16 15.49 5.32
CA SER A 150 0.25 15.88 5.57
C SER A 150 0.70 17.06 4.71
N LYS A 151 0.17 17.19 3.48
CA LYS A 151 0.44 18.31 2.56
C LYS A 151 -0.35 19.57 2.93
N ALA A 152 -1.50 19.44 3.57
CA ALA A 152 -2.46 20.53 3.76
C ALA A 152 -2.08 21.54 4.86
N LYS A 153 -1.19 21.22 5.80
CA LYS A 153 -0.70 22.08 6.90
C LYS A 153 -1.80 22.96 7.54
N LYS A 154 -2.96 22.39 7.83
CA LYS A 154 -4.10 23.13 8.40
C LYS A 154 -3.98 23.23 9.92
N ARG A 155 -4.48 24.34 10.47
CA ARG A 155 -4.64 24.52 11.92
C ARG A 155 -6.02 23.99 12.32
N ILE A 156 -6.05 23.03 13.26
CA ILE A 156 -7.28 22.47 13.81
C ILE A 156 -7.42 22.97 15.25
N VAL A 157 -8.56 23.56 15.60
CA VAL A 157 -8.89 23.96 16.95
C VAL A 157 -9.70 22.84 17.59
N LEU A 158 -9.25 22.36 18.73
CA LEU A 158 -9.92 21.32 19.51
C LEU A 158 -10.53 22.00 20.75
N PRO A 159 -11.86 22.29 20.76
CA PRO A 159 -12.48 23.02 21.86
C PRO A 159 -12.50 22.23 23.17
N GLU A 160 -12.50 20.89 23.09
CA GLU A 160 -12.56 19.99 24.23
C GLU A 160 -11.17 19.48 24.63
N GLY A 161 -10.23 20.40 24.89
CA GLY A 161 -8.85 20.06 25.19
C GLY A 161 -8.61 19.31 26.51
N SER A 162 -9.63 19.15 27.34
CA SER A 162 -9.60 18.31 28.58
C SER A 162 -10.15 16.92 28.37
N GLU A 163 -10.82 16.64 27.25
CA GLU A 163 -11.39 15.34 26.93
C GLU A 163 -10.26 14.35 26.55
N PRO A 164 -10.11 13.20 27.24
CA PRO A 164 -9.02 12.26 26.99
C PRO A 164 -8.95 11.75 25.53
N ARG A 165 -10.12 11.55 24.91
CA ARG A 165 -10.21 11.09 23.50
C ARG A 165 -9.68 12.14 22.54
N THR A 166 -9.99 13.42 22.78
CA THR A 166 -9.52 14.55 21.99
C THR A 166 -8.00 14.70 22.11
N VAL A 167 -7.46 14.52 23.32
CA VAL A 167 -6.00 14.53 23.54
C VAL A 167 -5.31 13.36 22.85
N GLN A 168 -5.91 12.15 22.90
CA GLN A 168 -5.40 10.98 22.19
C GLN A 168 -5.41 11.17 20.67
N ALA A 169 -6.51 11.70 20.12
CA ALA A 169 -6.61 12.01 18.70
C ALA A 169 -5.55 13.04 18.27
N ALA A 170 -5.37 14.10 19.06
CA ALA A 170 -4.32 15.10 18.81
C ALA A 170 -2.92 14.48 18.81
N LYS A 171 -2.64 13.56 19.74
CA LYS A 171 -1.36 12.83 19.80
C LYS A 171 -1.15 12.00 18.54
N LEU A 172 -2.16 11.25 18.09
CA LEU A 172 -2.08 10.44 16.86
C LEU A 172 -1.80 11.31 15.63
N VAL A 173 -2.52 12.42 15.49
CA VAL A 173 -2.35 13.37 14.39
C VAL A 173 -0.93 13.95 14.35
N LEU A 174 -0.38 14.28 15.50
CA LEU A 174 1.00 14.79 15.60
C LEU A 174 2.05 13.71 15.34
N THR A 175 1.84 12.50 15.86
CA THR A 175 2.75 11.37 15.64
C THR A 175 2.79 10.96 14.17
N ALA A 176 1.65 11.03 13.47
CA ALA A 176 1.55 10.78 12.04
C ALA A 176 2.14 11.92 11.17
N ARG A 177 2.82 12.90 11.77
CA ARG A 177 3.37 14.10 11.10
C ARG A 177 2.35 14.85 10.25
N LEU A 178 1.09 14.67 10.52
CA LEU A 178 0.04 15.53 10.02
C LEU A 178 0.26 16.88 10.70
N GLN A 179 0.83 17.85 10.01
CA GLN A 179 1.23 19.14 10.59
C GLN A 179 -0.02 19.96 10.95
N CYS A 180 -0.75 19.49 11.97
CA CYS A 180 -1.82 20.22 12.59
C CYS A 180 -1.28 20.95 13.81
N ARG A 181 -1.37 22.27 13.85
CA ARG A 181 -1.26 23.00 15.10
C ARG A 181 -2.60 22.85 15.82
N CYS A 182 -2.68 21.91 16.75
CA CYS A 182 -3.85 21.81 17.62
C CYS A 182 -3.73 22.88 18.71
N SER A 183 -4.72 23.76 18.85
CA SER A 183 -4.82 24.69 19.96
C SER A 183 -6.08 24.37 20.78
N SER A 184 -5.92 24.19 22.09
CA SER A 184 -7.05 24.12 23.01
C SER A 184 -7.60 25.52 23.23
N ALA A 185 -8.91 25.68 23.17
CA ALA A 185 -9.57 26.97 23.40
C ALA A 185 -9.51 27.47 24.86
N ARG A 186 -9.12 26.61 25.82
CA ARG A 186 -8.94 26.99 27.23
C ARG A 186 -7.49 26.70 27.66
N ARG A 187 -6.80 27.76 28.06
CA ARG A 187 -5.60 27.67 28.88
C ARG A 187 -5.98 27.26 30.31
N THR A 188 -6.32 26.00 30.54
CA THR A 188 -6.39 25.46 31.89
C THR A 188 -5.24 24.51 32.09
N LYS A 189 -4.37 24.92 32.98
CA LYS A 189 -3.31 24.19 33.69
C LYS A 189 -2.88 22.84 33.12
N SER A 190 -1.64 22.84 32.60
CA SER A 190 -0.68 21.75 32.63
C SER A 190 -1.08 20.43 31.99
N LEU A 191 -0.97 20.38 30.70
CA LEU A 191 -0.23 19.28 30.10
C LEU A 191 0.82 19.96 29.22
N LEU A 192 2.06 19.86 29.67
CA LEU A 192 3.25 20.40 29.00
C LEU A 192 3.32 19.86 27.59
N TRP A 193 2.86 20.67 26.68
CA TRP A 193 3.04 20.47 25.26
C TRP A 193 4.51 20.77 24.94
N PRO A 194 5.28 19.86 24.38
CA PRO A 194 6.66 20.17 23.99
C PRO A 194 6.61 21.30 22.96
N ARG A 195 7.13 22.45 23.34
CA ARG A 195 7.45 23.51 22.37
C ARG A 195 8.62 23.03 21.54
N ASN A 196 8.35 22.49 20.34
CA ASN A 196 9.39 22.41 19.35
C ASN A 196 9.80 23.83 18.99
N ARG A 197 10.97 24.27 19.51
CA ARG A 197 11.69 25.44 19.01
C ARG A 197 12.13 25.12 17.58
N ALA A 198 11.99 26.11 16.73
CA ALA A 198 12.39 26.18 15.34
C ALA A 198 13.79 25.67 15.07
#